data_173736880407501b84c271082564a152
#
_entry.id   173736880407501b84c271082564a152
#
_cell.length_a   1.000
_cell.length_b   1.000
_cell.length_c   1.000
_cell.angle_alpha   90.00
_cell.angle_beta   90.00
_cell.angle_gamma   90.00
#
_symmetry.space_group_name_H-M   'P 1'
#
loop_
_entity.id
_entity.type
_entity.pdbx_description
1 polymer ?
#
loop_
_entity_poly.entity_id
_entity_poly.type
_entity_poly.pdbx_seq_one_letter_code
_entity_poly.pdbx_strand_id
1 'polypeptide(L)'
;MSQKQAEAKAPDSTRRSQRSRRAIYAAALALVAENGYQRTTIEGIAARAGVGKQTIYRWWSSKADVLLEAFLDLAEQTAQAAGGQSDTFPDTGDLAADLKFVLRATVDELLDPAFDAPTRALAAEGVVDERLGREFVAALLEPQLQLYVERLRGAQQTGQLRGDVDPRIALELFVSPLAQRWLQHTGPLTHAYAETLVDYALYGLVPR
;
A
#
# COMPACT_ATOMS: atom_id res chain seq x y z
N MET A 1 -27.61 -31.06 47.36
CA MET A 1 -26.24 -30.62 47.08
C MET A 1 -25.97 -30.76 45.59
N SER A 2 -26.18 -29.71 44.82
CA SER A 2 -26.01 -29.71 43.34
C SER A 2 -24.62 -29.15 43.00
N GLN A 3 -23.78 -30.03 42.46
CA GLN A 3 -22.47 -29.62 41.88
C GLN A 3 -22.71 -28.99 40.53
N LYS A 4 -22.49 -27.68 40.44
CA LYS A 4 -22.43 -26.92 39.19
C LYS A 4 -21.05 -27.15 38.56
N GLN A 5 -20.96 -28.10 37.63
CA GLN A 5 -19.75 -28.28 36.80
C GLN A 5 -19.61 -27.04 35.93
N ALA A 6 -18.52 -26.28 36.13
CA ALA A 6 -18.11 -25.19 35.23
C ALA A 6 -17.56 -25.83 33.94
N GLU A 7 -18.30 -25.77 32.85
CA GLU A 7 -17.80 -26.10 31.52
C GLU A 7 -16.65 -25.13 31.17
N ALA A 8 -15.44 -25.65 31.16
CA ALA A 8 -14.28 -24.96 30.64
C ALA A 8 -14.47 -24.81 29.12
N LYS A 9 -14.81 -23.59 28.67
CA LYS A 9 -14.95 -23.22 27.26
C LYS A 9 -13.65 -23.52 26.52
N ALA A 10 -13.68 -24.49 25.58
CA ALA A 10 -12.52 -24.83 24.75
C ALA A 10 -11.92 -23.57 24.10
N PRO A 11 -10.57 -23.43 24.05
CA PRO A 11 -9.97 -22.28 23.48
C PRO A 11 -10.38 -22.14 22.00
N ASP A 12 -10.96 -20.99 21.64
CA ASP A 12 -11.42 -20.67 20.30
C ASP A 12 -10.19 -20.72 19.35
N SER A 13 -10.11 -21.77 18.53
CA SER A 13 -9.02 -22.02 17.59
C SER A 13 -8.88 -20.88 16.58
N THR A 14 -9.99 -20.23 16.23
CA THR A 14 -10.04 -19.09 15.30
C THR A 14 -9.36 -17.86 15.90
N ARG A 15 -9.62 -17.54 17.17
CA ARG A 15 -8.97 -16.42 17.85
C ARG A 15 -7.47 -16.63 18.02
N ARG A 16 -7.04 -17.86 18.32
CA ARG A 16 -5.62 -18.22 18.42
C ARG A 16 -4.94 -18.08 17.06
N SER A 17 -5.59 -18.51 15.98
CA SER A 17 -5.13 -18.39 14.62
C SER A 17 -4.95 -16.92 14.20
N GLN A 18 -5.95 -16.07 14.42
CA GLN A 18 -5.88 -14.62 14.12
C GLN A 18 -4.78 -13.91 14.93
N ARG A 19 -4.66 -14.23 16.23
CA ARG A 19 -3.58 -13.66 17.05
C ARG A 19 -2.20 -14.06 16.54
N SER A 20 -2.03 -15.31 16.13
CA SER A 20 -0.76 -15.77 15.55
C SER A 20 -0.46 -15.10 14.22
N ARG A 21 -1.45 -14.90 13.33
CA ARG A 21 -1.28 -14.18 12.07
C ARG A 21 -0.81 -12.74 12.32
N ARG A 22 -1.49 -11.99 13.17
CA ARG A 22 -1.11 -10.61 13.51
C ARG A 22 0.30 -10.51 14.13
N ALA A 23 0.68 -11.47 14.97
CA ALA A 23 2.04 -11.53 15.52
C ALA A 23 3.10 -11.76 14.42
N ILE A 24 2.79 -12.63 13.43
CA ILE A 24 3.64 -12.90 12.28
C ILE A 24 3.76 -11.64 11.40
N TYR A 25 2.67 -10.94 11.13
CA TYR A 25 2.67 -9.70 10.35
C TYR A 25 3.51 -8.60 11.01
N ALA A 26 3.26 -8.34 12.29
CA ALA A 26 4.03 -7.36 13.04
C ALA A 26 5.54 -7.69 13.07
N ALA A 27 5.88 -8.98 13.22
CA ALA A 27 7.27 -9.43 13.18
C ALA A 27 7.91 -9.24 11.80
N ALA A 28 7.19 -9.55 10.73
CA ALA A 28 7.67 -9.42 9.36
C ALA A 28 7.94 -7.95 9.00
N LEU A 29 6.98 -7.06 9.25
CA LEU A 29 7.13 -5.63 8.99
C LEU A 29 8.28 -5.02 9.80
N ALA A 30 8.35 -5.33 11.10
CA ALA A 30 9.41 -4.83 11.95
C ALA A 30 10.80 -5.30 11.51
N LEU A 31 10.96 -6.58 11.13
CA LEU A 31 12.24 -7.10 10.66
C LEU A 31 12.66 -6.49 9.32
N VAL A 32 11.72 -6.24 8.42
CA VAL A 32 12.02 -5.57 7.15
C VAL A 32 12.44 -4.12 7.40
N ALA A 33 11.76 -3.41 8.29
CA ALA A 33 12.15 -2.04 8.65
C ALA A 33 13.53 -1.95 9.31
N GLU A 34 13.85 -2.89 10.22
CA GLU A 34 15.12 -2.91 10.97
C GLU A 34 16.32 -3.39 10.15
N ASN A 35 16.12 -4.43 9.34
CA ASN A 35 17.22 -5.17 8.72
C ASN A 35 17.22 -5.14 7.19
N GLY A 36 16.13 -4.67 6.60
CA GLY A 36 15.84 -4.77 5.17
C GLY A 36 15.33 -6.17 4.77
N TYR A 37 14.68 -6.23 3.61
CA TYR A 37 14.05 -7.45 3.10
C TYR A 37 15.03 -8.63 2.93
N GLN A 38 16.21 -8.37 2.38
CA GLN A 38 17.17 -9.44 2.07
C GLN A 38 17.63 -10.20 3.32
N ARG A 39 17.81 -9.51 4.45
CA ARG A 39 18.25 -10.11 5.73
C ARG A 39 17.10 -10.66 6.57
N THR A 40 15.85 -10.38 6.19
CA THR A 40 14.67 -10.96 6.82
C THR A 40 14.49 -12.41 6.38
N THR A 41 14.31 -13.31 7.34
CA THR A 41 14.13 -14.75 7.09
C THR A 41 12.85 -15.26 7.76
N ILE A 42 12.32 -16.38 7.26
CA ILE A 42 11.14 -17.04 7.89
C ILE A 42 11.47 -17.47 9.33
N GLU A 43 12.69 -17.93 9.57
CA GLU A 43 13.16 -18.29 10.92
C GLU A 43 13.16 -17.07 11.85
N GLY A 44 13.64 -15.93 11.37
CA GLY A 44 13.64 -14.66 12.12
C GLY A 44 12.22 -14.19 12.44
N ILE A 45 11.33 -14.25 11.44
CA ILE A 45 9.90 -13.91 11.63
C ILE A 45 9.27 -14.84 12.66
N ALA A 46 9.47 -16.16 12.55
CA ALA A 46 8.93 -17.15 13.47
C ALA A 46 9.40 -16.95 14.91
N ALA A 47 10.72 -16.74 15.09
CA ALA A 47 11.33 -16.49 16.39
C ALA A 47 10.76 -15.20 17.03
N ARG A 48 10.66 -14.11 16.28
CA ARG A 48 10.12 -12.83 16.78
C ARG A 48 8.62 -12.90 17.09
N ALA A 49 7.85 -13.64 16.27
CA ALA A 49 6.41 -13.85 16.48
C ALA A 49 6.09 -14.88 17.59
N GLY A 50 7.08 -15.59 18.11
CA GLY A 50 6.88 -16.64 19.11
C GLY A 50 6.12 -17.86 18.56
N VAL A 51 6.32 -18.22 17.29
CA VAL A 51 5.68 -19.36 16.63
C VAL A 51 6.72 -20.29 16.00
N GLY A 52 6.33 -21.54 15.73
CA GLY A 52 7.16 -22.45 14.94
C GLY A 52 7.15 -22.07 13.44
N LYS A 53 8.29 -22.24 12.74
CA LYS A 53 8.37 -21.95 11.29
C LYS A 53 7.35 -22.74 10.46
N GLN A 54 6.98 -23.94 10.88
CA GLN A 54 5.94 -24.75 10.23
C GLN A 54 4.56 -24.09 10.30
N THR A 55 4.31 -23.25 11.32
CA THR A 55 3.08 -22.47 11.42
C THR A 55 3.02 -21.43 10.29
N ILE A 56 4.15 -20.83 9.93
CA ILE A 56 4.23 -19.89 8.83
C ILE A 56 4.05 -20.65 7.50
N TYR A 57 4.83 -21.69 7.24
CA TYR A 57 4.77 -22.45 5.99
C TYR A 57 3.42 -23.12 5.72
N ARG A 58 2.58 -23.31 6.74
CA ARG A 58 1.21 -23.80 6.55
C ARG A 58 0.33 -22.81 5.79
N TRP A 59 0.63 -21.51 5.85
CA TRP A 59 -0.20 -20.45 5.28
C TRP A 59 0.49 -19.67 4.15
N TRP A 60 1.81 -19.59 4.17
CA TRP A 60 2.59 -18.82 3.21
C TRP A 60 3.75 -19.65 2.66
N SER A 61 3.96 -19.56 1.36
CA SER A 61 5.03 -20.28 0.68
C SER A 61 6.38 -19.56 0.77
N SER A 62 6.37 -18.26 0.99
CA SER A 62 7.58 -17.42 1.04
C SER A 62 7.46 -16.28 2.06
N LYS A 63 8.59 -15.65 2.37
CA LYS A 63 8.59 -14.42 3.17
C LYS A 63 7.93 -13.24 2.46
N ALA A 64 7.92 -13.25 1.12
CA ALA A 64 7.25 -12.24 0.32
C ALA A 64 5.73 -12.32 0.47
N ASP A 65 5.16 -13.55 0.47
CA ASP A 65 3.73 -13.74 0.71
C ASP A 65 3.31 -13.27 2.11
N VAL A 66 4.15 -13.55 3.14
CA VAL A 66 3.92 -13.04 4.50
C VAL A 66 3.92 -11.51 4.51
N LEU A 67 4.90 -10.90 3.84
CA LEU A 67 5.05 -9.44 3.81
C LEU A 67 3.90 -8.77 3.06
N LEU A 68 3.45 -9.34 1.94
CA LEU A 68 2.32 -8.82 1.17
C LEU A 68 1.03 -8.81 2.02
N GLU A 69 0.69 -9.93 2.66
CA GLU A 69 -0.50 -9.97 3.52
C GLU A 69 -0.36 -9.08 4.77
N ALA A 70 0.85 -8.98 5.34
CA ALA A 70 1.12 -8.09 6.47
C ALA A 70 0.92 -6.61 6.09
N PHE A 71 1.32 -6.24 4.88
CA PHE A 71 1.16 -4.88 4.38
C PHE A 71 -0.31 -4.57 4.05
N LEU A 72 -1.05 -5.51 3.46
CA LEU A 72 -2.49 -5.38 3.24
C LEU A 72 -3.26 -5.18 4.56
N ASP A 73 -2.93 -5.97 5.59
CA ASP A 73 -3.52 -5.82 6.94
C ASP A 73 -3.18 -4.46 7.56
N LEU A 74 -1.96 -3.96 7.37
CA LEU A 74 -1.55 -2.62 7.82
C LEU A 74 -2.33 -1.52 7.09
N ALA A 75 -2.43 -1.59 5.77
CA ALA A 75 -3.17 -0.62 4.96
C ALA A 75 -4.65 -0.58 5.36
N GLU A 76 -5.29 -1.74 5.55
CA GLU A 76 -6.67 -1.83 6.02
C GLU A 76 -6.86 -1.22 7.42
N GLN A 77 -5.96 -1.50 8.36
CA GLN A 77 -6.01 -0.91 9.71
C GLN A 77 -5.86 0.61 9.66
N THR A 78 -4.96 1.12 8.83
CA THR A 78 -4.75 2.57 8.67
C THR A 78 -5.98 3.25 8.07
N ALA A 79 -6.58 2.66 7.03
CA ALA A 79 -7.81 3.14 6.43
C ALA A 79 -8.98 3.16 7.43
N GLN A 80 -9.13 2.10 8.24
CA GLN A 80 -10.15 2.04 9.29
C GLN A 80 -9.92 3.09 10.38
N ALA A 81 -8.68 3.32 10.80
CA ALA A 81 -8.33 4.34 11.79
C ALA A 81 -8.58 5.78 11.28
N ALA A 82 -8.43 6.00 9.97
CA ALA A 82 -8.75 7.27 9.31
C ALA A 82 -10.27 7.49 9.09
N GLY A 83 -11.12 6.59 9.60
CA GLY A 83 -12.58 6.71 9.50
C GLY A 83 -13.14 6.32 8.13
N GLY A 84 -12.43 5.51 7.37
CA GLY A 84 -12.87 5.03 6.04
C GLY A 84 -12.86 6.10 4.94
N GLN A 85 -12.27 7.28 5.21
CA GLN A 85 -12.19 8.37 4.21
C GLN A 85 -11.13 8.14 3.12
N SER A 86 -10.35 7.04 3.21
CA SER A 86 -9.34 6.71 2.20
C SER A 86 -9.92 6.24 0.86
N ASP A 87 -11.22 5.92 0.80
CA ASP A 87 -11.85 5.34 -0.38
C ASP A 87 -12.46 6.38 -1.34
N THR A 88 -12.35 7.67 -1.04
CA THR A 88 -12.91 8.71 -1.90
C THR A 88 -11.85 9.75 -2.29
N PHE A 89 -11.72 9.94 -3.59
CA PHE A 89 -10.91 11.04 -4.12
C PHE A 89 -11.68 12.37 -3.95
N PRO A 90 -11.04 13.48 -3.53
CA PRO A 90 -11.73 14.76 -3.45
C PRO A 90 -12.22 15.23 -4.81
N ASP A 91 -13.41 15.84 -4.84
CA ASP A 91 -13.97 16.51 -6.00
C ASP A 91 -14.50 17.88 -5.58
N THR A 92 -13.59 18.86 -5.50
CA THR A 92 -13.89 20.22 -5.09
C THR A 92 -14.36 21.11 -6.25
N GLY A 93 -14.31 20.59 -7.49
CA GLY A 93 -14.53 21.35 -8.70
C GLY A 93 -13.23 21.98 -9.25
N ASP A 94 -12.09 21.77 -8.59
CA ASP A 94 -10.74 22.15 -9.05
C ASP A 94 -9.87 20.90 -9.18
N LEU A 95 -9.78 20.37 -10.40
CA LEU A 95 -9.01 19.15 -10.67
C LEU A 95 -7.55 19.26 -10.25
N ALA A 96 -6.91 20.41 -10.51
CA ALA A 96 -5.51 20.60 -10.19
C ALA A 96 -5.27 20.60 -8.67
N ALA A 97 -6.13 21.27 -7.92
CA ALA A 97 -6.06 21.28 -6.45
C ALA A 97 -6.29 19.89 -5.86
N ASP A 98 -7.28 19.16 -6.37
CA ASP A 98 -7.61 17.80 -5.91
C ASP A 98 -6.45 16.82 -6.17
N LEU A 99 -5.88 16.81 -7.37
CA LEU A 99 -4.73 15.98 -7.72
C LEU A 99 -3.50 16.31 -6.86
N LYS A 100 -3.19 17.60 -6.70
CA LYS A 100 -2.08 18.04 -5.85
C LYS A 100 -2.26 17.62 -4.39
N PHE A 101 -3.48 17.73 -3.86
CA PHE A 101 -3.79 17.33 -2.50
C PHE A 101 -3.50 15.84 -2.30
N VAL A 102 -4.00 14.98 -3.19
CA VAL A 102 -3.81 13.52 -3.06
C VAL A 102 -2.35 13.13 -3.30
N LEU A 103 -1.65 13.75 -4.27
CA LEU A 103 -0.23 13.45 -4.51
C LEU A 103 0.66 13.86 -3.34
N ARG A 104 0.36 14.96 -2.63
CA ARG A 104 1.07 15.32 -1.39
C ARG A 104 0.89 14.25 -0.32
N ALA A 105 -0.35 13.79 -0.11
CA ALA A 105 -0.64 12.70 0.84
C ALA A 105 0.11 11.41 0.46
N THR A 106 0.18 11.09 -0.85
CA THR A 106 0.98 9.96 -1.36
C THR A 106 2.48 10.14 -1.06
N VAL A 107 3.02 11.35 -1.20
CA VAL A 107 4.41 11.63 -0.81
C VAL A 107 4.63 11.39 0.68
N ASP A 108 3.74 11.87 1.53
CA ASP A 108 3.83 11.69 2.98
C ASP A 108 3.78 10.20 3.35
N GLU A 109 2.87 9.44 2.74
CA GLU A 109 2.77 7.98 2.92
C GLU A 109 4.04 7.25 2.48
N LEU A 110 4.57 7.55 1.28
CA LEU A 110 5.78 6.93 0.76
C LEU A 110 7.05 7.28 1.56
N LEU A 111 7.02 8.37 2.33
CA LEU A 111 8.11 8.78 3.23
C LEU A 111 7.92 8.28 4.67
N ASP A 112 6.75 7.75 5.01
CA ASP A 112 6.52 7.15 6.32
C ASP A 112 7.34 5.83 6.44
N PRO A 113 8.24 5.71 7.43
CA PRO A 113 9.04 4.50 7.61
C PRO A 113 8.24 3.20 7.76
N ALA A 114 7.00 3.27 8.23
CA ALA A 114 6.11 2.11 8.36
C ALA A 114 5.67 1.58 6.99
N PHE A 115 5.56 2.43 5.98
CA PHE A 115 5.16 2.09 4.62
C PHE A 115 6.35 1.97 3.65
N ASP A 116 7.36 2.83 3.78
CA ASP A 116 8.48 2.91 2.83
C ASP A 116 9.21 1.58 2.67
N ALA A 117 9.75 1.02 3.74
CA ALA A 117 10.58 -0.18 3.66
C ALA A 117 9.82 -1.44 3.18
N PRO A 118 8.60 -1.77 3.69
CA PRO A 118 7.81 -2.89 3.20
C PRO A 118 7.35 -2.73 1.76
N THR A 119 6.85 -1.54 1.38
CA THR A 119 6.34 -1.27 0.03
C THR A 119 7.45 -1.34 -1.00
N ARG A 120 8.60 -0.73 -0.70
CA ARG A 120 9.78 -0.79 -1.55
C ARG A 120 10.29 -2.23 -1.72
N ALA A 121 10.28 -3.02 -0.64
CA ALA A 121 10.67 -4.42 -0.69
C ALA A 121 9.75 -5.24 -1.61
N LEU A 122 8.43 -5.06 -1.48
CA LEU A 122 7.44 -5.73 -2.33
C LEU A 122 7.55 -5.30 -3.79
N ALA A 123 7.69 -4.00 -4.05
CA ALA A 123 7.86 -3.47 -5.40
C ALA A 123 9.13 -4.02 -6.08
N ALA A 124 10.26 -4.05 -5.36
CA ALA A 124 11.52 -4.56 -5.89
C ALA A 124 11.48 -6.08 -6.13
N GLU A 125 10.92 -6.85 -5.21
CA GLU A 125 10.78 -8.31 -5.35
C GLU A 125 9.79 -8.67 -6.45
N GLY A 126 8.72 -7.90 -6.61
CA GLY A 126 7.71 -8.07 -7.67
C GLY A 126 8.24 -7.87 -9.09
N VAL A 127 9.39 -7.20 -9.25
CA VAL A 127 10.09 -7.13 -10.55
C VAL A 127 10.70 -8.48 -10.93
N VAL A 128 11.13 -9.27 -9.95
CA VAL A 128 11.78 -10.58 -10.16
C VAL A 128 10.77 -11.72 -10.10
N ASP A 129 9.84 -11.69 -9.14
CA ASP A 129 8.74 -12.65 -9.02
C ASP A 129 7.47 -12.07 -9.65
N GLU A 130 7.18 -12.46 -10.90
CA GLU A 130 6.02 -11.98 -11.63
C GLU A 130 4.68 -12.26 -10.94
N ARG A 131 4.55 -13.38 -10.22
CA ARG A 131 3.33 -13.70 -9.46
C ARG A 131 3.13 -12.69 -8.35
N LEU A 132 4.17 -12.47 -7.53
CA LEU A 132 4.14 -11.48 -6.46
C LEU A 132 3.88 -10.07 -7.00
N GLY A 133 4.52 -9.70 -8.12
CA GLY A 133 4.31 -8.41 -8.77
C GLY A 133 2.85 -8.20 -9.18
N ARG A 134 2.23 -9.20 -9.81
CA ARG A 134 0.79 -9.13 -10.15
C ARG A 134 -0.11 -9.03 -8.92
N GLU A 135 0.16 -9.80 -7.88
CA GLU A 135 -0.61 -9.75 -6.62
C GLU A 135 -0.45 -8.41 -5.92
N PHE A 136 0.77 -7.86 -5.87
CA PHE A 136 1.06 -6.54 -5.30
C PHE A 136 0.31 -5.43 -6.06
N VAL A 137 0.38 -5.46 -7.39
CA VAL A 137 -0.34 -4.48 -8.23
C VAL A 137 -1.84 -4.60 -8.03
N ALA A 138 -2.41 -5.80 -8.12
CA ALA A 138 -3.86 -6.01 -8.04
C ALA A 138 -4.44 -5.68 -6.66
N ALA A 139 -3.70 -5.98 -5.59
CA ALA A 139 -4.20 -5.83 -4.23
C ALA A 139 -3.93 -4.45 -3.61
N LEU A 140 -2.85 -3.77 -4.01
CA LEU A 140 -2.42 -2.50 -3.40
C LEU A 140 -2.46 -1.32 -4.35
N LEU A 141 -1.91 -1.45 -5.56
CA LEU A 141 -1.77 -0.30 -6.46
C LEU A 141 -3.04 -0.02 -7.25
N GLU A 142 -3.63 -1.03 -7.88
CA GLU A 142 -4.77 -0.83 -8.78
C GLU A 142 -5.99 -0.21 -8.12
N PRO A 143 -6.41 -0.58 -6.89
CA PRO A 143 -7.49 0.10 -6.20
C PRO A 143 -7.26 1.60 -6.03
N GLN A 144 -6.05 2.00 -5.65
CA GLN A 144 -5.68 3.40 -5.49
C GLN A 144 -5.66 4.16 -6.84
N LEU A 145 -5.04 3.56 -7.85
CA LEU A 145 -4.96 4.15 -9.18
C LEU A 145 -6.34 4.32 -9.83
N GLN A 146 -7.29 3.43 -9.53
CA GLN A 146 -8.65 3.52 -10.03
C GLN A 146 -9.38 4.76 -9.51
N LEU A 147 -9.13 5.19 -8.27
CA LEU A 147 -9.70 6.43 -7.73
C LEU A 147 -9.28 7.66 -8.54
N TYR A 148 -8.01 7.73 -8.96
CA TYR A 148 -7.54 8.78 -9.87
C TYR A 148 -8.25 8.73 -11.23
N VAL A 149 -8.37 7.53 -11.81
CA VAL A 149 -9.05 7.35 -13.10
C VAL A 149 -10.51 7.82 -13.03
N GLU A 150 -11.22 7.50 -11.95
CA GLU A 150 -12.60 7.93 -11.73
C GLU A 150 -12.70 9.45 -11.59
N ARG A 151 -11.80 10.09 -10.84
CA ARG A 151 -11.76 11.56 -10.73
C ARG A 151 -11.47 12.24 -12.07
N LEU A 152 -10.54 11.68 -12.87
CA LEU A 152 -10.22 12.20 -14.20
C LEU A 152 -11.42 12.04 -15.17
N ARG A 153 -12.16 10.94 -15.10
CA ARG A 153 -13.41 10.76 -15.87
C ARG A 153 -14.48 11.78 -15.45
N GLY A 154 -14.64 12.04 -14.16
CA GLY A 154 -15.52 13.09 -13.67
C GLY A 154 -15.12 14.47 -14.20
N ALA A 155 -13.81 14.75 -14.24
CA ALA A 155 -13.29 15.99 -14.82
C ALA A 155 -13.58 16.14 -16.33
N GLN A 156 -13.60 15.05 -17.08
CA GLN A 156 -14.00 15.07 -18.49
C GLN A 156 -15.48 15.41 -18.64
N GLN A 157 -16.35 14.85 -17.80
CA GLN A 157 -17.79 15.13 -17.83
C GLN A 157 -18.11 16.59 -17.51
N THR A 158 -17.30 17.25 -16.67
CA THR A 158 -17.47 18.65 -16.28
C THR A 158 -16.65 19.63 -17.14
N GLY A 159 -15.92 19.12 -18.13
CA GLY A 159 -15.12 19.96 -19.05
C GLY A 159 -13.81 20.48 -18.45
N GLN A 160 -13.37 20.02 -17.27
CA GLN A 160 -12.08 20.36 -16.67
C GLN A 160 -10.90 19.62 -17.35
N LEU A 161 -11.18 18.46 -17.96
CA LEU A 161 -10.24 17.67 -18.75
C LEU A 161 -10.81 17.42 -20.12
N ARG A 162 -9.96 17.41 -21.15
CA ARG A 162 -10.35 17.12 -22.54
C ARG A 162 -10.94 15.70 -22.64
N GLY A 163 -12.00 15.53 -23.41
CA GLY A 163 -12.68 14.25 -23.57
C GLY A 163 -11.93 13.20 -24.41
N ASP A 164 -10.90 13.63 -25.18
CA ASP A 164 -10.06 12.77 -26.01
C ASP A 164 -8.82 12.21 -25.27
N VAL A 165 -8.62 12.59 -24.01
CA VAL A 165 -7.52 12.09 -23.16
C VAL A 165 -7.91 10.75 -22.54
N ASP A 166 -7.05 9.75 -22.65
CA ASP A 166 -7.20 8.52 -21.87
C ASP A 166 -6.85 8.81 -20.40
N PRO A 167 -7.80 8.63 -19.45
CA PRO A 167 -7.55 8.94 -18.03
C PRO A 167 -6.44 8.09 -17.41
N ARG A 168 -6.24 6.84 -17.88
CA ARG A 168 -5.18 5.97 -17.39
C ARG A 168 -3.81 6.47 -17.83
N ILE A 169 -3.66 6.87 -19.09
CA ILE A 169 -2.41 7.43 -19.60
C ILE A 169 -2.12 8.79 -18.95
N ALA A 170 -3.14 9.63 -18.76
CA ALA A 170 -2.99 10.90 -18.07
C ALA A 170 -2.48 10.72 -16.63
N LEU A 171 -3.02 9.78 -15.88
CA LEU A 171 -2.57 9.41 -14.55
C LEU A 171 -1.08 9.03 -14.53
N GLU A 172 -0.63 8.24 -15.50
CA GLU A 172 0.76 7.78 -15.59
C GLU A 172 1.77 8.90 -15.74
N LEU A 173 1.38 10.05 -16.31
CA LEU A 173 2.26 11.21 -16.49
C LEU A 173 2.75 11.81 -15.15
N PHE A 174 2.01 11.68 -14.07
CA PHE A 174 2.40 12.24 -12.77
C PHE A 174 2.66 11.18 -11.71
N VAL A 175 2.02 10.03 -11.75
CA VAL A 175 2.25 8.96 -10.77
C VAL A 175 3.54 8.18 -11.08
N SER A 176 3.79 7.84 -12.35
CA SER A 176 4.97 7.03 -12.70
C SER A 176 6.30 7.71 -12.37
N PRO A 177 6.53 9.01 -12.70
CA PRO A 177 7.76 9.71 -12.31
C PRO A 177 7.94 9.82 -10.80
N LEU A 178 6.84 9.98 -10.05
CA LEU A 178 6.87 10.03 -8.60
C LEU A 178 7.29 8.68 -8.02
N ALA A 179 6.66 7.60 -8.46
CA ALA A 179 6.98 6.23 -8.05
C ALA A 179 8.43 5.84 -8.42
N GLN A 180 8.88 6.20 -9.63
CA GLN A 180 10.25 5.96 -10.06
C GLN A 180 11.27 6.70 -9.19
N ARG A 181 11.01 7.98 -8.88
CA ARG A 181 11.90 8.78 -8.02
C ARG A 181 12.00 8.18 -6.63
N TRP A 182 10.87 7.76 -6.07
CA TRP A 182 10.83 7.09 -4.79
C TRP A 182 11.59 5.76 -4.81
N LEU A 183 11.29 4.88 -5.78
CA LEU A 183 11.86 3.52 -5.84
C LEU A 183 13.37 3.53 -6.11
N GLN A 184 13.83 4.41 -7.01
CA GLN A 184 15.22 4.45 -7.50
C GLN A 184 16.09 5.51 -6.82
N HIS A 185 15.56 6.34 -5.90
CA HIS A 185 16.27 7.43 -5.22
C HIS A 185 16.96 8.42 -6.17
N THR A 186 16.32 8.72 -7.33
CA THR A 186 16.90 9.62 -8.34
C THR A 186 16.89 11.10 -7.93
N GLY A 187 16.30 11.41 -6.78
CA GLY A 187 16.24 12.76 -6.20
C GLY A 187 15.32 12.80 -4.98
N PRO A 188 15.23 13.93 -4.29
CA PRO A 188 14.34 14.09 -3.14
C PRO A 188 12.88 14.00 -3.58
N LEU A 189 12.09 13.21 -2.83
CA LEU A 189 10.64 13.16 -2.97
C LEU A 189 10.05 14.28 -2.12
N THR A 190 9.40 15.26 -2.75
CA THR A 190 8.85 16.44 -2.06
C THR A 190 7.47 16.80 -2.58
N HIS A 191 6.67 17.49 -1.79
CA HIS A 191 5.39 18.04 -2.23
C HIS A 191 5.52 18.93 -3.45
N ALA A 192 6.53 19.82 -3.49
CA ALA A 192 6.78 20.69 -4.64
C ALA A 192 7.05 19.91 -5.93
N TYR A 193 7.75 18.78 -5.84
CA TYR A 193 7.97 17.91 -7.00
C TYR A 193 6.64 17.26 -7.47
N ALA A 194 5.85 16.75 -6.54
CA ALA A 194 4.55 16.15 -6.86
C ALA A 194 3.60 17.16 -7.52
N GLU A 195 3.52 18.39 -6.98
CA GLU A 195 2.71 19.48 -7.55
C GLU A 195 3.17 19.87 -8.95
N THR A 196 4.49 19.95 -9.17
CA THR A 196 5.06 20.24 -10.48
C THR A 196 4.70 19.19 -11.53
N LEU A 197 4.67 17.90 -11.15
CA LEU A 197 4.24 16.83 -12.04
C LEU A 197 2.78 17.02 -12.48
N VAL A 198 1.89 17.37 -11.56
CA VAL A 198 0.48 17.67 -11.88
C VAL A 198 0.38 18.85 -12.83
N ASP A 199 1.12 19.94 -12.55
CA ASP A 199 1.09 21.14 -13.41
C ASP A 199 1.59 20.82 -14.82
N TYR A 200 2.66 20.07 -14.97
CA TYR A 200 3.18 19.66 -16.26
C TYR A 200 2.22 18.73 -17.02
N ALA A 201 1.58 17.80 -16.31
CA ALA A 201 0.59 16.89 -16.91
C ALA A 201 -0.66 17.65 -17.40
N LEU A 202 -1.17 18.60 -16.61
CA LEU A 202 -2.39 19.32 -16.95
C LEU A 202 -2.15 20.47 -17.94
N TYR A 203 -1.05 21.18 -17.83
CA TYR A 203 -0.82 22.41 -18.57
C TYR A 203 0.26 22.31 -19.65
N GLY A 204 1.02 21.21 -19.68
CA GLY A 204 2.07 20.96 -20.67
C GLY A 204 3.38 21.71 -20.40
N LEU A 205 4.32 21.55 -21.32
CA LEU A 205 5.70 22.06 -21.22
C LEU A 205 6.02 23.16 -22.23
N VAL A 206 5.15 23.39 -23.24
CA VAL A 206 5.36 24.38 -24.28
C VAL A 206 4.73 25.70 -23.90
N PRO A 207 5.30 26.84 -24.34
CA PRO A 207 4.68 28.15 -24.17
C PRO A 207 3.27 28.18 -24.76
N ARG A 208 2.35 28.86 -24.08
CA ARG A 208 0.99 29.11 -24.56
C ARG A 208 0.94 30.35 -25.41
#